data_6523197f27cdeb45b80e38cbd06f61ad
#
_entry.id   6523197f27cdeb45b80e38cbd06f61ad
#
_cell.length_a   1.000
_cell.length_b   1.000
_cell.length_c   1.000
_cell.angle_alpha   90.00
_cell.angle_beta   90.00
_cell.angle_gamma   90.00
#
_symmetry.space_group_name_H-M   'P 1'
#
loop_
_entity.id
_entity.type
_entity.pdbx_description
1 polymer ?
#
loop_
_entity_poly.entity_id
_entity_poly.type
_entity_poly.pdbx_seq_one_letter_code
_entity_poly.pdbx_strand_id
1 'polypeptide(L)'
;MTDVTVADIAPAPLAFATRLGASHVENVSGGEEGLKAQAASRPYDVAFEVSGTAAGLASAIGIVRRGGVVVQIGNLPGGQIPTPSNAVMAKEIDLRGSFRFGFEFMNAVELIADGSVDVLSLVTAERPLSTAPDALRLALDRSQSVKVVLTAN
;
A
#
# COMPACT_ATOMS: atom_id res chain seq x y z
N MET A 1 7.49 12.38 15.36
CA MET A 1 7.60 10.98 14.84
C MET A 1 6.28 10.66 14.18
N THR A 2 6.29 10.22 12.95
CA THR A 2 5.08 9.82 12.23
C THR A 2 4.75 8.39 12.63
N ASP A 3 3.51 8.14 13.06
CA ASP A 3 3.04 6.80 13.38
C ASP A 3 2.49 6.16 12.10
N VAL A 4 3.04 5.03 11.71
CA VAL A 4 2.71 4.36 10.45
C VAL A 4 2.16 2.96 10.76
N THR A 5 0.93 2.72 10.31
CA THR A 5 0.33 1.37 10.31
C THR A 5 0.28 0.84 8.89
N VAL A 6 0.71 -0.38 8.69
CA VAL A 6 0.59 -1.09 7.40
C VAL A 6 -0.37 -2.26 7.57
N ALA A 7 -1.38 -2.32 6.70
CA ALA A 7 -2.36 -3.41 6.65
C ALA A 7 -2.20 -4.18 5.33
N ASP A 8 -2.15 -5.50 5.40
CA ASP A 8 -2.14 -6.39 4.22
C ASP A 8 -2.79 -7.73 4.59
N ILE A 9 -3.22 -8.48 3.58
CA ILE A 9 -3.74 -9.83 3.75
C ILE A 9 -2.62 -10.89 3.80
N ALA A 10 -1.42 -10.56 3.32
CA ALA A 10 -0.29 -11.47 3.24
C ALA A 10 0.73 -11.19 4.35
N PRO A 11 1.26 -12.22 5.03
CA PRO A 11 2.19 -12.03 6.13
C PRO A 11 3.57 -11.53 5.68
N ALA A 12 4.03 -11.87 4.48
CA ALA A 12 5.35 -11.48 4.01
C ALA A 12 5.52 -9.96 3.84
N PRO A 13 4.61 -9.21 3.17
CA PRO A 13 4.66 -7.75 3.14
C PRO A 13 4.62 -7.11 4.53
N LEU A 14 3.86 -7.65 5.48
CA LEU A 14 3.81 -7.15 6.85
C LEU A 14 5.14 -7.30 7.58
N ALA A 15 5.82 -8.44 7.39
CA ALA A 15 7.16 -8.65 7.94
C ALA A 15 8.19 -7.66 7.35
N PHE A 16 8.07 -7.31 6.07
CA PHE A 16 8.87 -6.24 5.47
C PHE A 16 8.54 -4.87 6.05
N ALA A 17 7.26 -4.53 6.17
CA ALA A 17 6.84 -3.27 6.77
C ALA A 17 7.42 -3.07 8.16
N THR A 18 7.41 -4.11 9.01
CA THR A 18 8.03 -4.07 10.34
C THR A 18 9.53 -3.79 10.26
N ARG A 19 10.27 -4.47 9.37
CA ARG A 19 11.72 -4.24 9.20
C ARG A 19 12.05 -2.84 8.70
N LEU A 20 11.17 -2.26 7.88
CA LEU A 20 11.32 -0.90 7.35
C LEU A 20 10.83 0.19 8.31
N GLY A 21 10.41 -0.18 9.53
CA GLY A 21 10.10 0.78 10.59
C GLY A 21 8.63 1.17 10.70
N ALA A 22 7.69 0.39 10.16
CA ALA A 22 6.28 0.57 10.47
C ALA A 22 6.04 0.44 11.97
N SER A 23 5.29 1.38 12.56
CA SER A 23 4.98 1.38 13.98
C SER A 23 4.04 0.24 14.36
N HIS A 24 3.12 -0.08 13.45
CA HIS A 24 2.14 -1.15 13.59
C HIS A 24 1.95 -1.89 12.27
N VAL A 25 1.63 -3.18 12.35
CA VAL A 25 1.23 -4.00 11.21
C VAL A 25 -0.04 -4.76 11.56
N GLU A 26 -0.97 -4.88 10.59
CA GLU A 26 -2.24 -5.56 10.78
C GLU A 26 -2.52 -6.53 9.63
N ASN A 27 -2.74 -7.81 9.95
CA ASN A 27 -3.16 -8.79 8.96
C ASN A 27 -4.70 -8.77 8.88
N VAL A 28 -5.21 -8.29 7.75
CA VAL A 28 -6.66 -8.14 7.53
C VAL A 28 -7.28 -9.28 6.72
N SER A 29 -6.56 -10.40 6.55
CA SER A 29 -7.09 -11.58 5.83
C SER A 29 -8.30 -12.21 6.51
N GLY A 30 -8.40 -12.12 7.85
CA GLY A 30 -9.52 -12.61 8.64
C GLY A 30 -10.57 -11.55 8.96
N GLY A 31 -10.37 -10.30 8.52
CA GLY A 31 -11.24 -9.15 8.82
C GLY A 31 -10.43 -7.93 9.26
N GLU A 32 -11.13 -6.83 9.46
CA GLU A 32 -10.52 -5.51 9.74
C GLU A 32 -10.75 -5.04 11.20
N GLU A 33 -11.16 -5.94 12.09
CA GLU A 33 -11.57 -5.59 13.45
C GLU A 33 -10.42 -4.94 14.24
N GLY A 34 -9.19 -5.44 14.10
CA GLY A 34 -8.00 -4.86 14.72
C GLY A 34 -7.72 -3.45 14.23
N LEU A 35 -7.75 -3.27 12.91
CA LEU A 35 -7.53 -1.97 12.26
C LEU A 35 -8.62 -0.95 12.67
N LYS A 36 -9.88 -1.39 12.72
CA LYS A 36 -11.01 -0.55 13.15
C LYS A 36 -10.92 -0.20 14.63
N ALA A 37 -10.54 -1.15 15.48
CA ALA A 37 -10.35 -0.90 16.91
C ALA A 37 -9.22 0.11 17.18
N GLN A 38 -8.11 0.00 16.46
CA GLN A 38 -7.03 0.97 16.52
C GLN A 38 -7.50 2.36 16.05
N ALA A 39 -8.20 2.43 14.92
CA ALA A 39 -8.74 3.69 14.40
C ALA A 39 -9.82 4.31 15.31
N ALA A 40 -10.56 3.51 16.07
CA ALA A 40 -11.54 4.01 17.03
C ALA A 40 -10.88 4.71 18.21
N SER A 41 -9.73 4.24 18.65
CA SER A 41 -8.95 4.87 19.73
C SER A 41 -8.08 6.03 19.23
N ARG A 42 -7.53 5.90 18.03
CA ARG A 42 -6.65 6.87 17.38
C ARG A 42 -6.87 6.86 15.87
N PRO A 43 -7.83 7.65 15.36
CA PRO A 43 -8.10 7.72 13.93
C PRO A 43 -6.89 8.23 13.15
N TYR A 44 -6.73 7.74 11.92
CA TYR A 44 -5.63 8.13 11.04
C TYR A 44 -5.86 9.49 10.41
N ASP A 45 -4.82 10.30 10.31
CA ASP A 45 -4.85 11.58 9.59
C ASP A 45 -4.91 11.36 8.08
N VAL A 46 -4.15 10.38 7.59
CA VAL A 46 -4.03 10.02 6.18
C VAL A 46 -4.10 8.52 6.02
N ALA A 47 -4.80 8.04 5.01
CA ALA A 47 -4.77 6.65 4.58
C ALA A 47 -4.41 6.56 3.09
N PHE A 48 -3.48 5.66 2.76
CA PHE A 48 -3.12 5.34 1.38
C PHE A 48 -3.79 4.01 1.00
N GLU A 49 -4.71 4.05 0.03
CA GLU A 49 -5.28 2.85 -0.56
C GLU A 49 -4.38 2.37 -1.69
N VAL A 50 -3.75 1.22 -1.54
CA VAL A 50 -2.78 0.66 -2.49
C VAL A 50 -3.18 -0.73 -2.98
N SER A 51 -4.22 -1.33 -2.37
CA SER A 51 -4.65 -2.69 -2.71
C SER A 51 -5.38 -2.77 -4.06
N GLY A 52 -5.96 -1.68 -4.52
CA GLY A 52 -6.77 -1.64 -5.73
C GLY A 52 -8.09 -2.41 -5.59
N THR A 53 -8.65 -2.48 -4.38
CA THR A 53 -9.91 -3.19 -4.12
C THR A 53 -10.98 -2.26 -3.56
N ALA A 54 -12.26 -2.55 -3.86
CA ALA A 54 -13.38 -1.81 -3.28
C ALA A 54 -13.40 -1.90 -1.74
N ALA A 55 -13.03 -3.04 -1.19
CA ALA A 55 -12.92 -3.24 0.26
C ALA A 55 -11.82 -2.36 0.87
N GLY A 56 -10.63 -2.33 0.24
CA GLY A 56 -9.53 -1.47 0.69
C GLY A 56 -9.88 0.01 0.67
N LEU A 57 -10.58 0.47 -0.38
CA LEU A 57 -11.05 1.86 -0.44
C LEU A 57 -12.08 2.17 0.65
N ALA A 58 -13.03 1.25 0.87
CA ALA A 58 -14.03 1.41 1.93
C ALA A 58 -13.39 1.42 3.32
N SER A 59 -12.39 0.57 3.54
CA SER A 59 -11.61 0.53 4.77
C SER A 59 -10.87 1.85 5.00
N ALA A 60 -10.12 2.33 4.01
CA ALA A 60 -9.38 3.59 4.08
C ALA A 60 -10.30 4.77 4.47
N ILE A 61 -11.48 4.87 3.84
CA ILE A 61 -12.49 5.88 4.16
C ILE A 61 -13.02 5.68 5.60
N GLY A 62 -13.19 4.43 6.03
CA GLY A 62 -13.71 4.08 7.35
C GLY A 62 -12.81 4.52 8.51
N ILE A 63 -11.49 4.34 8.35
CA ILE A 63 -10.49 4.52 9.44
C ILE A 63 -9.95 5.94 9.58
N VAL A 64 -10.08 6.77 8.56
CA VAL A 64 -9.60 8.16 8.58
C VAL A 64 -10.50 9.03 9.46
N ARG A 65 -9.91 9.98 10.20
CA ARG A 65 -10.65 10.96 11.00
C ARG A 65 -11.50 11.90 10.13
N ARG A 66 -12.35 12.68 10.79
CA ARG A 66 -13.02 13.82 10.13
C ARG A 66 -11.97 14.83 9.63
N GLY A 67 -12.19 15.34 8.43
CA GLY A 67 -11.25 16.25 7.75
C GLY A 67 -9.90 15.61 7.44
N GLY A 68 -9.81 14.27 7.44
CA GLY A 68 -8.61 13.55 7.05
C GLY A 68 -8.51 13.35 5.54
N VAL A 69 -7.43 12.72 5.10
CA VAL A 69 -7.11 12.53 3.69
C VAL A 69 -7.10 11.04 3.35
N VAL A 70 -7.74 10.67 2.26
CA VAL A 70 -7.57 9.34 1.63
C VAL A 70 -6.92 9.52 0.28
N VAL A 71 -5.79 8.87 0.06
CA VAL A 71 -5.10 8.86 -1.24
C VAL A 71 -5.29 7.49 -1.89
N GLN A 72 -6.05 7.45 -2.97
CA GLN A 72 -6.20 6.25 -3.78
C GLN A 72 -5.05 6.15 -4.78
N ILE A 73 -4.22 5.14 -4.62
CA ILE A 73 -3.10 4.78 -5.50
C ILE A 73 -3.41 3.48 -6.23
N GLY A 74 -4.10 2.55 -5.54
CA GLY A 74 -4.48 1.25 -6.08
C GLY A 74 -5.41 1.39 -7.30
N ASN A 75 -5.11 0.61 -8.34
CA ASN A 75 -5.92 0.60 -9.56
C ASN A 75 -7.14 -0.30 -9.36
N LEU A 76 -8.28 0.29 -9.13
CA LEU A 76 -9.55 -0.43 -8.96
C LEU A 76 -9.99 -1.11 -10.29
N PRO A 77 -10.77 -2.21 -10.23
CA PRO A 77 -11.35 -2.80 -11.43
C PRO A 77 -12.18 -1.79 -12.22
N GLY A 78 -12.23 -1.97 -13.54
CA GLY A 78 -13.08 -1.12 -14.39
C GLY A 78 -14.57 -1.23 -14.05
N GLY A 79 -15.33 -0.18 -14.37
CA GLY A 79 -16.78 -0.11 -14.13
C GLY A 79 -17.17 0.64 -12.87
N GLN A 80 -18.39 0.39 -12.38
CA GLN A 80 -18.90 1.04 -11.17
C GLN A 80 -18.41 0.31 -9.92
N ILE A 81 -17.81 1.05 -9.01
CA ILE A 81 -17.28 0.53 -7.75
C ILE A 81 -18.14 1.07 -6.59
N PRO A 82 -18.71 0.21 -5.75
CA PRO A 82 -19.39 0.63 -4.54
C PRO A 82 -18.42 1.40 -3.63
N THR A 83 -18.76 2.65 -3.35
CA THR A 83 -17.94 3.53 -2.51
C THR A 83 -18.81 4.12 -1.43
N PRO A 84 -18.38 4.17 -0.15
CA PRO A 84 -19.16 4.77 0.94
C PRO A 84 -19.17 6.30 0.87
N SER A 85 -19.71 6.86 -0.20
CA SER A 85 -19.68 8.29 -0.51
C SER A 85 -20.33 9.14 0.60
N ASN A 86 -21.38 8.61 1.27
CA ASN A 86 -21.97 9.30 2.42
C ASN A 86 -20.98 9.44 3.59
N ALA A 87 -20.07 8.49 3.78
CA ALA A 87 -19.03 8.61 4.80
C ALA A 87 -17.99 9.66 4.41
N VAL A 88 -17.64 9.75 3.13
CA VAL A 88 -16.74 10.81 2.61
C VAL A 88 -17.34 12.19 2.92
N MET A 89 -18.62 12.40 2.58
CA MET A 89 -19.34 13.65 2.84
C MET A 89 -19.48 13.92 4.35
N ALA A 90 -19.97 12.94 5.12
CA ALA A 90 -20.25 13.12 6.54
C ALA A 90 -19.01 13.37 7.40
N LYS A 91 -17.86 12.83 6.98
CA LYS A 91 -16.55 13.05 7.62
C LYS A 91 -15.78 14.21 7.00
N GLU A 92 -16.24 14.82 5.92
CA GLU A 92 -15.54 15.89 5.19
C GLU A 92 -14.13 15.43 4.76
N ILE A 93 -14.02 14.19 4.25
CA ILE A 93 -12.77 13.59 3.82
C ILE A 93 -12.31 14.19 2.50
N ASP A 94 -11.02 14.54 2.41
CA ASP A 94 -10.36 14.87 1.16
C ASP A 94 -9.94 13.56 0.47
N LEU A 95 -10.70 13.14 -0.54
CA LEU A 95 -10.40 11.95 -1.34
C LEU A 95 -9.63 12.34 -2.60
N ARG A 96 -8.37 11.92 -2.68
CA ARG A 96 -7.42 12.22 -3.75
C ARG A 96 -7.06 10.99 -4.56
N GLY A 97 -6.96 11.16 -5.87
CA GLY A 97 -6.32 10.17 -6.74
C GLY A 97 -4.84 10.46 -6.91
N SER A 98 -4.04 9.39 -7.04
CA SER A 98 -2.66 9.45 -7.48
C SER A 98 -2.46 8.44 -8.61
N PHE A 99 -1.96 8.90 -9.77
CA PHE A 99 -1.80 8.03 -10.92
C PHE A 99 -0.45 8.28 -11.61
N ARG A 100 0.36 7.23 -11.69
CA ARG A 100 1.69 7.27 -12.29
C ARG A 100 2.62 8.27 -11.58
N PHE A 101 3.35 9.07 -12.34
CA PHE A 101 4.37 9.99 -11.83
C PHE A 101 4.47 11.23 -12.74
N GLY A 102 4.93 12.33 -12.15
CA GLY A 102 5.32 13.56 -12.82
C GLY A 102 6.77 13.92 -12.48
N PHE A 103 7.03 15.18 -12.17
CA PHE A 103 8.38 15.66 -11.80
C PHE A 103 8.86 15.10 -10.45
N GLU A 104 7.97 14.64 -9.59
CA GLU A 104 8.28 13.97 -8.31
C GLU A 104 9.06 12.66 -8.51
N PHE A 105 9.05 12.09 -9.72
CA PHE A 105 9.86 10.91 -10.07
C PHE A 105 11.36 11.17 -9.87
N MET A 106 11.84 12.36 -10.25
CA MET A 106 13.25 12.73 -10.07
C MET A 106 13.61 12.81 -8.58
N ASN A 107 12.72 13.37 -7.75
CA ASN A 107 12.92 13.41 -6.31
C ASN A 107 12.99 11.99 -5.72
N ALA A 108 12.15 11.06 -6.19
CA ALA A 108 12.20 9.66 -5.76
C ALA A 108 13.53 8.99 -6.15
N VAL A 109 14.03 9.26 -7.36
CA VAL A 109 15.34 8.75 -7.80
C VAL A 109 16.47 9.27 -6.92
N GLU A 110 16.46 10.56 -6.57
CA GLU A 110 17.45 11.17 -5.67
C GLU A 110 17.42 10.53 -4.28
N LEU A 111 16.24 10.36 -3.67
CA LEU A 111 16.07 9.73 -2.36
C LEU A 111 16.55 8.26 -2.34
N ILE A 112 16.43 7.56 -3.44
CA ILE A 112 16.95 6.19 -3.58
C ILE A 112 18.47 6.22 -3.77
N ALA A 113 18.98 7.12 -4.60
CA ALA A 113 20.39 7.22 -4.93
C ALA A 113 21.26 7.64 -3.74
N ASP A 114 20.74 8.52 -2.89
CA ASP A 114 21.45 8.98 -1.68
C ASP A 114 21.25 8.05 -0.46
N GLY A 115 20.44 6.97 -0.61
CA GLY A 115 20.18 6.00 0.45
C GLY A 115 19.18 6.46 1.51
N SER A 116 18.49 7.58 1.32
CA SER A 116 17.44 8.07 2.24
C SER A 116 16.24 7.13 2.28
N VAL A 117 16.00 6.38 1.20
CA VAL A 117 14.94 5.37 1.10
C VAL A 117 15.54 4.04 0.66
N ASP A 118 15.47 3.03 1.53
CA ASP A 118 15.89 1.65 1.19
C ASP A 118 14.80 0.92 0.41
N VAL A 119 14.96 0.87 -0.92
CA VAL A 119 14.10 0.07 -1.80
C VAL A 119 14.75 -1.26 -2.19
N LEU A 120 16.07 -1.40 -2.02
CA LEU A 120 16.79 -2.61 -2.43
C LEU A 120 16.41 -3.81 -1.57
N SER A 121 16.14 -3.60 -0.29
CA SER A 121 15.66 -4.65 0.60
C SER A 121 14.30 -5.25 0.18
N LEU A 122 13.53 -4.54 -0.66
CA LEU A 122 12.28 -5.04 -1.22
C LEU A 122 12.49 -6.00 -2.41
N VAL A 123 13.68 -5.98 -3.06
CA VAL A 123 14.01 -6.90 -4.15
C VAL A 123 14.30 -8.27 -3.56
N THR A 124 13.31 -9.16 -3.64
CA THR A 124 13.41 -10.52 -3.07
C THR A 124 13.94 -11.54 -4.05
N ALA A 125 13.93 -11.24 -5.34
CA ALA A 125 14.52 -12.11 -6.36
C ALA A 125 14.95 -11.31 -7.60
N GLU A 126 16.09 -11.73 -8.16
CA GLU A 126 16.53 -11.33 -9.49
C GLU A 126 16.52 -12.55 -10.40
N ARG A 127 16.07 -12.39 -11.64
CA ARG A 127 15.98 -13.45 -12.62
C ARG A 127 16.41 -12.95 -14.00
N PRO A 128 17.10 -13.76 -14.80
CA PRO A 128 17.43 -13.38 -16.16
C PRO A 128 16.16 -13.30 -17.02
N LEU A 129 16.16 -12.41 -18.01
CA LEU A 129 15.03 -12.22 -18.94
C LEU A 129 14.64 -13.52 -19.65
N SER A 130 15.60 -14.42 -19.88
CA SER A 130 15.36 -15.75 -20.46
C SER A 130 14.40 -16.61 -19.66
N THR A 131 14.24 -16.35 -18.35
CA THR A 131 13.32 -17.06 -17.44
C THR A 131 12.12 -16.20 -17.04
N ALA A 132 11.73 -15.20 -17.84
CA ALA A 132 10.65 -14.28 -17.54
C ALA A 132 9.31 -14.96 -17.16
N PRO A 133 8.88 -16.07 -17.80
CA PRO A 133 7.65 -16.75 -17.39
C PRO A 133 7.69 -17.27 -15.93
N ASP A 134 8.84 -17.77 -15.47
CA ASP A 134 9.01 -18.24 -14.10
C ASP A 134 9.09 -17.07 -13.11
N ALA A 135 9.77 -16.01 -13.50
CA ALA A 135 9.84 -14.78 -12.73
C ALA A 135 8.47 -14.13 -12.53
N LEU A 136 7.62 -14.14 -13.55
CA LEU A 136 6.25 -13.64 -13.45
C LEU A 136 5.40 -14.51 -12.51
N ARG A 137 5.54 -15.84 -12.57
CA ARG A 137 4.87 -16.73 -11.61
C ARG A 137 5.30 -16.45 -10.18
N LEU A 138 6.61 -16.27 -9.95
CA LEU A 138 7.14 -15.92 -8.64
C LEU A 138 6.61 -14.56 -8.16
N ALA A 139 6.53 -13.57 -9.05
CA ALA A 139 6.02 -12.24 -8.71
C ALA A 139 4.53 -12.24 -8.31
N LEU A 140 3.76 -13.20 -8.81
CA LEU A 140 2.36 -13.39 -8.42
C LEU A 140 2.20 -14.12 -7.08
N ASP A 141 3.21 -14.85 -6.65
CA ASP A 141 3.21 -15.54 -5.36
C ASP A 141 3.68 -14.60 -4.23
N ARG A 142 2.72 -13.90 -3.65
CA ARG A 142 2.95 -12.94 -2.57
C ARG A 142 3.46 -13.57 -1.27
N SER A 143 3.44 -14.89 -1.15
CA SER A 143 4.04 -15.58 0.00
C SER A 143 5.56 -15.74 -0.14
N GLN A 144 6.07 -15.72 -1.38
CA GLN A 144 7.49 -15.95 -1.68
C GLN A 144 8.23 -14.67 -2.13
N SER A 145 7.51 -13.69 -2.66
CA SER A 145 8.18 -12.50 -3.20
C SER A 145 7.43 -11.20 -2.88
N VAL A 146 8.19 -10.13 -2.73
CA VAL A 146 7.70 -8.74 -2.65
C VAL A 146 7.96 -8.04 -3.98
N LYS A 147 9.19 -8.10 -4.46
CA LYS A 147 9.60 -7.53 -5.74
C LYS A 147 10.53 -8.49 -6.48
N VAL A 148 10.17 -8.81 -7.72
CA VAL A 148 11.02 -9.58 -8.63
C VAL A 148 11.53 -8.65 -9.72
N VAL A 149 12.85 -8.66 -9.96
CA VAL A 149 13.51 -7.87 -11.00
C VAL A 149 14.01 -8.80 -12.10
N LEU A 150 13.82 -8.42 -13.35
CA LEU A 150 14.40 -9.09 -14.51
C LEU A 150 15.68 -8.38 -14.92
N THR A 151 16.74 -9.17 -15.13
CA THR A 151 18.03 -8.67 -15.62
C THR A 151 18.23 -9.02 -17.09
N ALA A 152 18.99 -8.21 -17.80
CA ALA A 152 19.23 -8.38 -19.25
C ALA A 152 20.22 -9.51 -19.59
N ASN A 153 20.76 -10.23 -18.60
CA ASN A 153 21.77 -11.28 -18.79
C ASN A 153 21.10 -12.63 -19.05
#